data_f9bfc8630ab53650889f28e02ea9663b
#
_entry.id   f9bfc8630ab53650889f28e02ea9663b
#
_cell.length_a   1.000
_cell.length_b   1.000
_cell.length_c   1.000
_cell.angle_alpha   90.00
_cell.angle_beta   90.00
_cell.angle_gamma   90.00
#
_symmetry.space_group_name_H-M   'P 1'
#
loop_
_entity.id
_entity.type
_entity.pdbx_description
1 polymer ?
#
loop_
_entity_poly.entity_id
_entity_poly.type
_entity_poly.pdbx_seq_one_letter_code
_entity_poly.pdbx_strand_id
1 'polypeptide(L)'
;MKKTSLIILTALLLVSGASAYAYTEGVFDQILELYEDETEVVESIVEEEPAVIQSDLSAFISVNTNFGTNFYSMEEVDDGDNNEVEEIVWDNFTFQFDGSESTGNIENYTWDFDDGNIFYGIEGSHSYELPGKYLVTLTVISTSGNTASNQTEITVNFDGFVISDNMECTCAPTAKVTQIDLKIEPEATLVNGETTVTHDGSTEDCTQRLIVQQCHLRVTIQEYSGGSVVSEEVIFDETFSTNTKTVAFSFVPMNDNNYKILLETDQIRDWHKPNTEWFAEYRQ
;
A
#
# COMPACT_ATOMS: atom_id res chain seq x y z
N MET A 1 -31.40 41.45 -5.41
CA MET A 1 -30.72 42.49 -4.63
C MET A 1 -31.67 43.37 -3.78
N LYS A 2 -32.91 43.71 -4.21
CA LYS A 2 -33.83 44.60 -3.47
C LYS A 2 -34.38 43.99 -2.17
N LYS A 3 -34.63 42.66 -2.08
CA LYS A 3 -35.17 42.00 -0.86
C LYS A 3 -34.20 41.94 0.30
N THR A 4 -32.89 41.78 0.03
CA THR A 4 -31.84 41.79 1.07
C THR A 4 -31.63 43.17 1.67
N SER A 5 -31.76 44.24 0.87
CA SER A 5 -31.64 45.60 1.36
C SER A 5 -32.79 46.01 2.30
N LEU A 6 -34.00 45.52 2.04
CA LEU A 6 -35.19 45.81 2.90
C LEU A 6 -35.06 45.11 4.27
N ILE A 7 -34.58 43.86 4.31
CA ILE A 7 -34.39 43.12 5.56
C ILE A 7 -33.32 43.79 6.42
N ILE A 8 -32.26 44.29 5.80
CA ILE A 8 -31.17 45.01 6.51
C ILE A 8 -31.72 46.35 7.07
N LEU A 9 -32.56 47.07 6.33
CA LEU A 9 -33.11 48.35 6.78
C LEU A 9 -34.07 48.16 7.96
N THR A 10 -34.93 47.13 7.95
CA THR A 10 -35.83 46.81 9.07
C THR A 10 -35.07 46.33 10.30
N ALA A 11 -34.03 45.56 10.15
CA ALA A 11 -33.14 45.13 11.24
C ALA A 11 -32.41 46.31 11.89
N LEU A 12 -31.93 47.27 11.10
CA LEU A 12 -31.25 48.47 11.59
C LEU A 12 -32.19 49.42 12.36
N LEU A 13 -33.45 49.55 11.94
CA LEU A 13 -34.46 50.35 12.64
C LEU A 13 -34.89 49.74 13.98
N LEU A 14 -34.90 48.40 14.07
CA LEU A 14 -35.23 47.69 15.32
C LEU A 14 -34.11 47.83 16.38
N VAL A 15 -32.87 47.96 15.97
CA VAL A 15 -31.71 48.10 16.88
C VAL A 15 -31.52 49.53 17.38
N SER A 16 -32.01 50.55 16.65
CA SER A 16 -31.75 51.97 16.96
C SER A 16 -32.86 52.66 17.80
N GLY A 17 -33.92 51.94 18.21
CA GLY A 17 -35.04 52.56 18.96
C GLY A 17 -35.92 53.53 18.15
N ALA A 18 -35.59 53.74 16.85
CA ALA A 18 -36.40 54.60 15.96
C ALA A 18 -37.71 53.95 15.49
N SER A 19 -37.91 52.66 15.75
CA SER A 19 -39.09 51.90 15.37
C SER A 19 -40.38 52.40 16.05
N ALA A 20 -40.30 52.88 17.27
CA ALA A 20 -41.47 53.40 17.98
C ALA A 20 -41.97 54.73 17.40
N TYR A 21 -41.07 55.57 16.91
CA TYR A 21 -41.42 56.86 16.30
C TYR A 21 -42.02 56.69 14.90
N ALA A 22 -41.49 55.78 14.10
CA ALA A 22 -42.00 55.47 12.78
C ALA A 22 -43.39 54.86 12.80
N TYR A 23 -43.76 54.12 13.86
CA TYR A 23 -45.09 53.51 14.03
C TYR A 23 -46.16 54.52 14.44
N THR A 24 -45.84 55.51 15.28
CA THR A 24 -46.75 56.52 15.76
C THR A 24 -47.05 57.61 14.74
N GLU A 25 -46.25 57.89 13.78
CA GLU A 25 -46.38 58.90 12.74
C GLU A 25 -46.88 58.33 11.38
N GLY A 26 -47.26 57.06 11.31
CA GLY A 26 -47.75 56.45 10.07
C GLY A 26 -46.75 56.34 8.94
N VAL A 27 -45.44 56.49 9.22
CA VAL A 27 -44.39 56.43 8.21
C VAL A 27 -44.28 55.02 7.60
N PHE A 28 -44.69 54.00 8.35
CA PHE A 28 -44.70 52.61 7.88
C PHE A 28 -45.80 52.37 6.82
N ASP A 29 -46.95 53.02 6.96
CA ASP A 29 -48.07 52.89 6.01
C ASP A 29 -47.71 53.55 4.68
N GLN A 30 -47.03 54.71 4.69
CA GLN A 30 -46.54 55.34 3.46
C GLN A 30 -45.40 54.52 2.74
N ILE A 31 -44.62 53.76 3.46
CA ILE A 31 -43.62 52.90 2.87
C ILE A 31 -44.27 51.65 2.25
N LEU A 32 -45.34 51.14 2.86
CA LEU A 32 -46.12 50.03 2.33
C LEU A 32 -46.89 50.38 1.07
N GLU A 33 -47.54 51.58 1.02
CA GLU A 33 -48.21 52.02 -0.21
C GLU A 33 -47.26 52.24 -1.38
N LEU A 34 -46.03 52.71 -1.14
CA LEU A 34 -45.00 52.85 -2.16
C LEU A 34 -44.49 51.48 -2.67
N TYR A 35 -44.74 50.42 -1.92
CA TYR A 35 -44.31 49.07 -2.28
C TYR A 35 -45.40 48.27 -3.02
N GLU A 36 -46.67 48.60 -2.79
CA GLU A 36 -47.79 47.94 -3.47
C GLU A 36 -47.94 48.43 -4.92
N ASP A 37 -47.57 49.67 -5.21
CA ASP A 37 -47.67 50.25 -6.57
C ASP A 37 -46.56 49.78 -7.54
N GLU A 38 -45.44 49.20 -7.01
CA GLU A 38 -44.39 48.63 -7.84
C GLU A 38 -44.58 47.10 -8.11
N THR A 39 -45.62 46.46 -7.57
CA THR A 39 -45.82 45.01 -7.72
C THR A 39 -46.67 44.61 -8.94
N GLU A 40 -47.23 45.55 -9.67
CA GLU A 40 -48.09 45.24 -10.82
C GLU A 40 -47.40 45.12 -12.18
N VAL A 41 -46.07 45.26 -12.27
CA VAL A 41 -45.32 45.17 -13.55
C VAL A 41 -44.18 44.14 -13.48
N VAL A 42 -44.33 43.09 -12.71
CA VAL A 42 -43.41 41.92 -12.82
C VAL A 42 -44.25 40.69 -13.18
N GLU A 43 -44.96 40.78 -14.30
CA GLU A 43 -45.44 39.61 -14.98
C GLU A 43 -44.35 39.07 -15.89
N SER A 44 -43.92 37.83 -15.54
CA SER A 44 -43.13 36.91 -16.39
C SER A 44 -41.72 37.33 -16.82
N ILE A 45 -40.81 37.45 -15.88
CA ILE A 45 -39.55 36.80 -16.11
C ILE A 45 -39.61 35.45 -15.34
N VAL A 46 -40.04 34.40 -16.02
CA VAL A 46 -39.67 33.04 -15.69
C VAL A 46 -38.16 33.06 -15.85
N GLU A 47 -37.46 33.27 -14.73
CA GLU A 47 -36.06 32.86 -14.64
C GLU A 47 -36.14 31.32 -14.80
N GLU A 48 -35.98 30.83 -16.04
CA GLU A 48 -35.66 29.42 -16.25
C GLU A 48 -34.49 29.18 -15.31
N GLU A 49 -34.73 28.41 -14.21
CA GLU A 49 -33.64 27.79 -13.48
C GLU A 49 -32.79 27.18 -14.60
N PRO A 50 -31.47 27.47 -14.63
CA PRO A 50 -30.62 26.84 -15.65
C PRO A 50 -30.89 25.34 -15.50
N ALA A 51 -31.42 24.75 -16.57
CA ALA A 51 -31.61 23.30 -16.61
C ALA A 51 -30.35 22.72 -16.05
N VAL A 52 -30.45 22.02 -14.91
CA VAL A 52 -29.36 21.23 -14.39
C VAL A 52 -29.09 20.24 -15.53
N ILE A 53 -28.15 20.58 -16.39
CA ILE A 53 -27.63 19.68 -17.40
C ILE A 53 -26.97 18.62 -16.52
N GLN A 54 -27.73 17.56 -16.24
CA GLN A 54 -27.22 16.36 -15.65
C GLN A 54 -26.16 15.91 -16.65
N SER A 55 -24.90 16.18 -16.32
CA SER A 55 -23.83 15.76 -17.21
C SER A 55 -23.88 14.23 -17.20
N ASP A 56 -24.08 13.61 -18.35
CA ASP A 56 -23.94 12.17 -18.55
C ASP A 56 -22.45 11.72 -18.37
N LEU A 57 -21.65 12.57 -17.76
CA LEU A 57 -20.25 12.33 -17.48
C LEU A 57 -20.11 11.31 -16.35
N SER A 58 -19.47 10.21 -16.61
CA SER A 58 -19.15 9.16 -15.65
C SER A 58 -17.76 8.62 -15.89
N ALA A 59 -16.99 8.43 -14.81
CA ALA A 59 -15.72 7.74 -14.85
C ALA A 59 -15.95 6.23 -14.65
N PHE A 60 -15.31 5.41 -15.46
CA PHE A 60 -15.29 3.95 -15.33
C PHE A 60 -13.85 3.44 -15.33
N ILE A 61 -13.54 2.53 -14.41
CA ILE A 61 -12.24 1.89 -14.29
C ILE A 61 -12.36 0.42 -14.65
N SER A 62 -11.58 -0.01 -15.64
CA SER A 62 -11.27 -1.42 -15.88
C SER A 62 -9.80 -1.67 -15.54
N VAL A 63 -9.50 -2.78 -14.90
CA VAL A 63 -8.15 -3.22 -14.60
C VAL A 63 -8.02 -4.71 -14.90
N ASN A 64 -6.87 -5.14 -15.39
CA ASN A 64 -6.63 -6.55 -15.74
C ASN A 64 -6.77 -7.50 -14.53
N THR A 65 -6.41 -7.05 -13.34
CA THR A 65 -6.56 -7.73 -12.07
C THR A 65 -6.45 -6.71 -10.92
N ASN A 66 -7.11 -6.98 -9.79
CA ASN A 66 -6.97 -6.18 -8.57
C ASN A 66 -5.87 -6.69 -7.63
N PHE A 67 -5.22 -7.81 -7.99
CA PHE A 67 -4.17 -8.43 -7.18
C PHE A 67 -2.94 -8.65 -8.02
N GLY A 68 -1.79 -8.23 -7.49
CA GLY A 68 -0.47 -8.49 -8.04
C GLY A 68 0.46 -9.01 -6.95
N THR A 69 1.63 -9.50 -7.34
CA THR A 69 2.67 -9.94 -6.42
C THR A 69 4.01 -9.45 -6.93
N ASN A 70 4.71 -8.67 -6.12
CA ASN A 70 6.08 -8.30 -6.37
C ASN A 70 6.99 -9.44 -5.93
N PHE A 71 8.03 -9.69 -6.69
CA PHE A 71 9.00 -10.72 -6.41
C PHE A 71 10.37 -10.13 -6.09
N TYR A 72 11.02 -10.71 -5.08
CA TYR A 72 12.40 -10.42 -4.70
C TYR A 72 13.17 -11.70 -4.58
N SER A 73 14.37 -11.76 -5.16
CA SER A 73 15.32 -12.81 -4.85
C SER A 73 16.72 -12.28 -4.61
N MET A 74 17.43 -12.97 -3.73
CA MET A 74 18.84 -12.76 -3.48
C MET A 74 19.54 -14.13 -3.46
N GLU A 75 20.62 -14.25 -4.19
CA GLU A 75 21.47 -15.42 -4.19
C GLU A 75 22.91 -14.98 -3.90
N GLU A 76 23.54 -15.59 -2.91
CA GLU A 76 24.97 -15.47 -2.68
C GLU A 76 25.72 -16.43 -3.63
N VAL A 77 26.52 -15.89 -4.52
CA VAL A 77 27.27 -16.66 -5.54
C VAL A 77 28.76 -16.56 -5.25
N ASP A 78 29.42 -17.71 -5.14
CA ASP A 78 30.89 -17.79 -5.10
C ASP A 78 31.45 -17.50 -6.51
N ASP A 79 32.11 -16.36 -6.67
CA ASP A 79 32.80 -15.98 -7.93
C ASP A 79 34.23 -16.55 -8.06
N GLY A 80 34.66 -17.33 -7.08
CA GLY A 80 35.93 -18.06 -7.06
C GLY A 80 37.12 -17.26 -6.54
N ASP A 81 36.89 -16.09 -5.93
CA ASP A 81 37.97 -15.24 -5.37
C ASP A 81 37.92 -15.08 -3.83
N ASN A 82 37.10 -15.84 -3.12
CA ASN A 82 36.75 -15.77 -1.70
C ASN A 82 35.95 -14.49 -1.28
N ASN A 83 35.34 -13.80 -2.22
CA ASN A 83 34.36 -12.78 -1.96
C ASN A 83 33.02 -13.29 -2.49
N GLU A 84 32.03 -13.36 -1.61
CA GLU A 84 30.64 -13.67 -2.00
C GLU A 84 30.05 -12.48 -2.73
N VAL A 85 29.40 -12.72 -3.86
CA VAL A 85 28.67 -11.72 -4.63
C VAL A 85 27.18 -11.98 -4.48
N GLU A 86 26.43 -10.96 -4.08
CA GLU A 86 24.98 -11.02 -4.02
C GLU A 86 24.37 -10.70 -5.41
N GLU A 87 23.66 -11.65 -5.98
CA GLU A 87 22.80 -11.42 -7.14
C GLU A 87 21.39 -11.11 -6.66
N ILE A 88 20.93 -9.87 -6.88
CA ILE A 88 19.63 -9.39 -6.44
C ILE A 88 18.73 -9.16 -7.64
N VAL A 89 17.53 -9.74 -7.61
CA VAL A 89 16.48 -9.52 -8.62
C VAL A 89 15.24 -8.94 -7.95
N TRP A 90 14.71 -7.87 -8.56
CA TRP A 90 13.41 -7.30 -8.25
C TRP A 90 12.53 -7.37 -9.49
N ASP A 91 11.33 -7.92 -9.35
CA ASP A 91 10.33 -7.98 -10.42
C ASP A 91 8.99 -7.49 -9.86
N ASN A 92 8.58 -6.29 -10.27
CA ASN A 92 7.37 -5.66 -9.81
C ASN A 92 6.22 -5.97 -10.77
N PHE A 93 5.11 -6.44 -10.22
CA PHE A 93 3.90 -6.72 -10.99
C PHE A 93 3.38 -5.45 -11.67
N THR A 94 3.03 -5.57 -12.96
CA THR A 94 2.51 -4.45 -13.75
C THR A 94 1.00 -4.59 -13.95
N PHE A 95 0.24 -3.62 -13.46
CA PHE A 95 -1.19 -3.49 -13.68
C PHE A 95 -1.45 -2.74 -14.99
N GLN A 96 -2.56 -3.12 -15.66
CA GLN A 96 -3.04 -2.45 -16.86
C GLN A 96 -4.39 -1.80 -16.55
N PHE A 97 -4.48 -0.50 -16.72
CA PHE A 97 -5.67 0.30 -16.43
C PHE A 97 -6.28 0.81 -17.72
N ASP A 98 -7.61 0.81 -17.80
CA ASP A 98 -8.37 1.27 -18.95
C ASP A 98 -9.60 2.07 -18.47
N GLY A 99 -9.70 3.32 -18.90
CA GLY A 99 -10.81 4.23 -18.65
C GLY A 99 -11.73 4.42 -19.86
N SER A 100 -11.57 3.65 -20.93
CA SER A 100 -12.27 3.84 -22.21
C SER A 100 -13.79 3.67 -22.12
N GLU A 101 -14.30 2.95 -21.13
CA GLU A 101 -15.73 2.79 -20.88
C GLU A 101 -16.36 3.99 -20.12
N SER A 102 -15.57 5.01 -19.77
CA SER A 102 -16.08 6.25 -19.21
C SER A 102 -16.98 6.97 -20.23
N THR A 103 -18.05 7.63 -19.76
CA THR A 103 -19.05 8.25 -20.65
C THR A 103 -19.07 9.76 -20.54
N GLY A 104 -19.53 10.44 -21.59
CA GLY A 104 -19.60 11.89 -21.73
C GLY A 104 -18.61 12.43 -22.75
N ASN A 105 -18.63 13.78 -22.97
CA ASN A 105 -17.67 14.44 -23.85
C ASN A 105 -16.36 14.70 -23.11
N ILE A 106 -15.58 13.64 -22.87
CA ILE A 106 -14.36 13.68 -22.07
C ILE A 106 -13.22 14.32 -22.86
N GLU A 107 -12.54 15.28 -22.24
CA GLU A 107 -11.34 15.96 -22.75
C GLU A 107 -10.08 15.38 -22.13
N ASN A 108 -10.10 15.09 -20.81
CA ASN A 108 -8.94 14.64 -20.06
C ASN A 108 -9.26 13.47 -19.13
N TYR A 109 -8.29 12.56 -19.02
CA TYR A 109 -8.25 11.45 -18.07
C TYR A 109 -7.04 11.64 -17.18
N THR A 110 -7.23 11.56 -15.86
CA THR A 110 -6.17 11.66 -14.85
C THR A 110 -6.30 10.50 -13.89
N TRP A 111 -5.25 9.72 -13.78
CA TRP A 111 -5.10 8.63 -12.84
C TRP A 111 -4.21 9.05 -11.68
N ASP A 112 -4.65 8.81 -10.46
CA ASP A 112 -3.87 8.90 -9.24
C ASP A 112 -3.74 7.47 -8.70
N PHE A 113 -2.49 6.98 -8.58
CA PHE A 113 -2.20 5.60 -8.19
C PHE A 113 -2.01 5.43 -6.67
N ASP A 114 -2.21 6.48 -5.87
CA ASP A 114 -2.10 6.47 -4.40
C ASP A 114 -0.68 6.18 -3.86
N ASP A 115 0.33 6.27 -4.73
CA ASP A 115 1.75 6.15 -4.38
C ASP A 115 2.55 7.42 -4.70
N GLY A 116 1.84 8.51 -5.02
CA GLY A 116 2.39 9.79 -5.44
C GLY A 116 2.62 9.90 -6.95
N ASN A 117 2.35 8.86 -7.72
CA ASN A 117 2.43 8.88 -9.18
C ASN A 117 1.08 9.24 -9.80
N ILE A 118 1.13 10.10 -10.82
CA ILE A 118 -0.03 10.54 -11.61
C ILE A 118 0.24 10.24 -13.08
N PHE A 119 -0.79 9.73 -13.77
CA PHE A 119 -0.74 9.47 -15.21
C PHE A 119 -1.88 10.16 -15.94
N TYR A 120 -1.63 10.60 -17.18
CA TYR A 120 -2.60 11.25 -18.06
C TYR A 120 -2.79 10.41 -19.32
N GLY A 121 -4.00 9.92 -19.55
CA GLY A 121 -4.34 9.10 -20.70
C GLY A 121 -5.54 8.21 -20.45
N ILE A 122 -6.11 7.66 -21.53
CA ILE A 122 -7.27 6.76 -21.46
C ILE A 122 -6.85 5.41 -20.87
N GLU A 123 -5.71 4.89 -21.34
CA GLU A 123 -5.14 3.60 -20.92
C GLU A 123 -3.71 3.82 -20.44
N GLY A 124 -3.29 3.05 -19.47
CA GLY A 124 -1.93 3.10 -18.95
C GLY A 124 -1.56 1.84 -18.16
N SER A 125 -0.28 1.74 -17.85
CA SER A 125 0.25 0.69 -16.97
C SER A 125 0.96 1.31 -15.79
N HIS A 126 0.90 0.62 -14.64
CA HIS A 126 1.59 1.04 -13.43
C HIS A 126 2.11 -0.15 -12.64
N SER A 127 3.28 0.00 -12.03
CA SER A 127 3.90 -0.97 -11.12
C SER A 127 4.24 -0.28 -9.82
N TYR A 128 3.85 -0.88 -8.72
CA TYR A 128 4.14 -0.37 -7.38
C TYR A 128 5.49 -0.91 -6.91
N GLU A 129 6.35 -0.04 -6.38
CA GLU A 129 7.66 -0.47 -5.84
C GLU A 129 7.51 -1.21 -4.52
N LEU A 130 6.57 -0.80 -3.68
CA LEU A 130 6.30 -1.41 -2.39
C LEU A 130 5.02 -2.24 -2.42
N PRO A 131 4.98 -3.38 -1.71
CA PRO A 131 3.74 -4.11 -1.50
C PRO A 131 2.81 -3.31 -0.58
N GLY A 132 1.49 -3.54 -0.71
CA GLY A 132 0.49 -2.80 0.07
C GLY A 132 -0.86 -2.73 -0.62
N LYS A 133 -1.70 -1.82 -0.13
CA LYS A 133 -3.01 -1.50 -0.71
C LYS A 133 -3.00 -0.08 -1.24
N TYR A 134 -3.60 0.09 -2.41
CA TYR A 134 -3.65 1.35 -3.12
C TYR A 134 -5.06 1.63 -3.60
N LEU A 135 -5.54 2.84 -3.37
CA LEU A 135 -6.86 3.29 -3.82
C LEU A 135 -6.71 4.11 -5.11
N VAL A 136 -6.65 3.43 -6.23
CA VAL A 136 -6.50 4.07 -7.54
C VAL A 136 -7.74 4.89 -7.86
N THR A 137 -7.54 6.15 -8.24
CA THR A 137 -8.60 7.09 -8.62
C THR A 137 -8.45 7.51 -10.07
N LEU A 138 -9.50 7.30 -10.87
CA LEU A 138 -9.64 7.92 -12.18
C LEU A 138 -10.53 9.16 -12.06
N THR A 139 -10.03 10.29 -12.52
CA THR A 139 -10.79 11.52 -12.69
C THR A 139 -10.88 11.87 -14.17
N VAL A 140 -12.10 12.05 -14.68
CA VAL A 140 -12.36 12.49 -16.05
C VAL A 140 -12.90 13.92 -16.04
N ILE A 141 -12.46 14.73 -17.01
CA ILE A 141 -12.87 16.13 -17.19
C ILE A 141 -13.52 16.25 -18.56
N SER A 142 -14.74 16.79 -18.61
CA SER A 142 -15.42 17.06 -19.89
C SER A 142 -14.95 18.35 -20.53
N THR A 143 -15.23 18.51 -21.84
CA THR A 143 -14.99 19.76 -22.60
C THR A 143 -15.72 20.98 -22.03
N SER A 144 -16.75 20.78 -21.19
CA SER A 144 -17.46 21.85 -20.47
C SER A 144 -16.86 22.14 -19.08
N GLY A 145 -15.80 21.44 -18.67
CA GLY A 145 -15.13 21.61 -17.38
C GLY A 145 -15.78 20.85 -16.21
N ASN A 146 -16.81 20.03 -16.45
CA ASN A 146 -17.37 19.15 -15.42
C ASN A 146 -16.41 17.99 -15.13
N THR A 147 -16.43 17.49 -13.91
CA THR A 147 -15.57 16.38 -13.45
C THR A 147 -16.41 15.21 -12.93
N ALA A 148 -15.94 13.99 -13.16
CA ALA A 148 -16.45 12.78 -12.53
C ALA A 148 -15.25 11.91 -12.13
N SER A 149 -15.37 11.16 -11.03
CA SER A 149 -14.32 10.28 -10.53
C SER A 149 -14.86 8.91 -10.15
N ASN A 150 -14.02 7.90 -10.26
CA ASN A 150 -14.26 6.54 -9.80
C ASN A 150 -13.00 6.00 -9.14
N GLN A 151 -13.14 5.00 -8.28
CA GLN A 151 -12.03 4.42 -7.52
C GLN A 151 -12.07 2.89 -7.57
N THR A 152 -10.90 2.29 -7.54
CA THR A 152 -10.72 0.85 -7.38
C THR A 152 -9.57 0.56 -6.44
N GLU A 153 -9.71 -0.48 -5.62
CA GLU A 153 -8.63 -0.94 -4.74
C GLU A 153 -7.74 -1.93 -5.47
N ILE A 154 -6.43 -1.74 -5.35
CA ILE A 154 -5.39 -2.63 -5.84
C ILE A 154 -4.61 -3.17 -4.64
N THR A 155 -4.34 -4.47 -4.63
CA THR A 155 -3.51 -5.12 -3.62
C THR A 155 -2.25 -5.66 -4.26
N VAL A 156 -1.10 -5.32 -3.71
CA VAL A 156 0.22 -5.82 -4.09
C VAL A 156 0.77 -6.66 -2.96
N ASN A 157 0.86 -7.98 -3.17
CA ASN A 157 1.50 -8.91 -2.26
C ASN A 157 3.02 -8.95 -2.52
N PHE A 158 3.74 -9.66 -1.67
CA PHE A 158 5.18 -9.81 -1.79
C PHE A 158 5.61 -11.27 -1.68
N ASP A 159 6.48 -11.69 -2.58
CA ASP A 159 7.08 -13.01 -2.63
C ASP A 159 8.61 -12.85 -2.57
N GLY A 160 9.22 -13.41 -1.56
CA GLY A 160 10.65 -13.29 -1.29
C GLY A 160 11.34 -14.63 -1.29
N PHE A 161 12.56 -14.65 -1.83
CA PHE A 161 13.39 -15.84 -1.93
C PHE A 161 14.86 -15.49 -1.70
N VAL A 162 15.52 -16.19 -0.80
CA VAL A 162 16.96 -15.99 -0.48
C VAL A 162 17.68 -17.32 -0.43
N ILE A 163 18.74 -17.45 -1.23
CA ILE A 163 19.74 -18.52 -1.10
C ILE A 163 20.98 -17.94 -0.46
N SER A 164 21.42 -18.53 0.63
CA SER A 164 22.66 -18.17 1.30
C SER A 164 23.63 -19.32 1.26
N ASP A 165 24.84 -19.08 0.77
CA ASP A 165 25.93 -20.06 0.68
C ASP A 165 27.02 -19.83 1.76
N ASN A 166 26.76 -18.92 2.69
CA ASN A 166 27.74 -18.42 3.65
C ASN A 166 27.94 -19.29 4.89
N MET A 167 27.32 -20.46 4.99
CA MET A 167 27.52 -21.38 6.10
C MET A 167 28.65 -22.37 5.77
N GLU A 168 29.82 -21.84 5.45
CA GLU A 168 30.99 -22.62 5.10
C GLU A 168 31.39 -23.67 6.15
N CYS A 169 31.89 -24.83 5.66
CA CYS A 169 32.60 -25.80 6.48
C CYS A 169 33.88 -25.18 7.03
N THR A 170 33.87 -24.74 8.27
CA THR A 170 35.09 -24.40 8.96
C THR A 170 35.53 -25.57 9.82
N CYS A 171 36.81 -25.94 9.76
CA CYS A 171 37.37 -26.95 10.67
C CYS A 171 37.55 -26.43 12.12
N ALA A 172 37.12 -25.18 12.37
CA ALA A 172 37.10 -24.57 13.70
C ALA A 172 35.77 -24.86 14.40
N PRO A 173 35.73 -25.06 15.71
CA PRO A 173 34.52 -25.23 16.48
C PRO A 173 33.88 -23.88 16.74
N THR A 174 33.40 -23.23 15.68
CA THR A 174 32.69 -21.93 15.77
C THR A 174 31.24 -22.13 15.41
N ALA A 175 30.35 -21.59 16.21
CA ALA A 175 28.94 -21.49 15.86
C ALA A 175 28.82 -20.67 14.57
N LYS A 176 27.95 -21.10 13.68
CA LYS A 176 27.65 -20.42 12.42
C LYS A 176 26.25 -19.87 12.49
N VAL A 177 26.10 -18.68 11.97
CA VAL A 177 24.85 -17.94 12.02
C VAL A 177 24.60 -17.31 10.66
N THR A 178 23.41 -17.55 10.10
CA THR A 178 22.90 -16.85 8.93
C THR A 178 21.67 -16.06 9.33
N GLN A 179 21.58 -14.81 8.89
CA GLN A 179 20.44 -13.94 9.10
C GLN A 179 19.80 -13.60 7.75
N ILE A 180 18.50 -13.82 7.63
CA ILE A 180 17.72 -13.49 6.43
C ILE A 180 16.67 -12.44 6.79
N ASP A 181 16.74 -11.28 6.15
CA ASP A 181 15.79 -10.20 6.29
C ASP A 181 14.57 -10.47 5.42
N LEU A 182 13.40 -10.59 6.04
CA LEU A 182 12.18 -10.98 5.34
C LEU A 182 11.55 -9.84 4.51
N LYS A 183 12.05 -8.61 4.59
CA LYS A 183 11.55 -7.46 3.79
C LYS A 183 10.02 -7.37 3.79
N ILE A 184 9.44 -7.24 4.98
CA ILE A 184 8.00 -7.10 5.17
C ILE A 184 7.68 -5.63 5.36
N GLU A 185 6.83 -5.07 4.50
CA GLU A 185 6.35 -3.70 4.62
C GLU A 185 5.18 -3.62 5.63
N PRO A 186 4.89 -2.42 6.19
CA PRO A 186 3.75 -2.21 7.05
C PRO A 186 2.43 -2.67 6.43
N GLU A 187 1.45 -3.02 7.28
CA GLU A 187 0.11 -3.48 6.88
C GLU A 187 0.04 -4.89 6.28
N ALA A 188 1.13 -5.64 6.24
CA ALA A 188 1.05 -7.06 5.94
C ALA A 188 0.14 -7.77 6.96
N THR A 189 -0.78 -8.59 6.50
CA THR A 189 -1.78 -9.25 7.34
C THR A 189 -1.39 -10.67 7.74
N LEU A 190 -0.52 -11.31 6.95
CA LEU A 190 -0.02 -12.65 7.17
C LEU A 190 1.29 -12.85 6.44
N VAL A 191 2.22 -13.52 7.07
CA VAL A 191 3.45 -14.01 6.45
C VAL A 191 3.51 -15.51 6.61
N ASN A 192 3.67 -16.20 5.50
CA ASN A 192 3.92 -17.64 5.45
C ASN A 192 5.23 -17.89 4.72
N GLY A 193 5.99 -18.87 5.17
CA GLY A 193 7.22 -19.22 4.47
C GLY A 193 7.81 -20.51 4.97
N GLU A 194 8.93 -20.87 4.39
CA GLU A 194 9.72 -22.00 4.80
C GLU A 194 11.21 -21.75 4.60
N THR A 195 12.00 -22.36 5.46
CA THR A 195 13.44 -22.44 5.32
C THR A 195 13.82 -23.89 5.08
N THR A 196 14.51 -24.14 4.00
CA THR A 196 15.09 -25.45 3.68
C THR A 196 16.60 -25.38 3.82
N VAL A 197 17.14 -26.16 4.72
CA VAL A 197 18.59 -26.29 4.92
C VAL A 197 19.03 -27.60 4.28
N THR A 198 19.92 -27.50 3.31
CA THR A 198 20.57 -28.64 2.72
C THR A 198 21.94 -28.81 3.38
N HIS A 199 22.15 -30.00 3.89
CA HIS A 199 23.36 -30.44 4.49
C HIS A 199 24.16 -31.20 3.45
N ASP A 200 25.19 -30.59 2.93
CA ASP A 200 26.12 -31.26 2.02
C ASP A 200 27.22 -31.97 2.83
N GLY A 201 27.01 -33.25 3.05
CA GLY A 201 27.99 -34.10 3.70
C GLY A 201 29.28 -34.33 2.92
N SER A 202 29.58 -33.48 1.98
CA SER A 202 30.83 -33.50 1.21
C SER A 202 31.97 -32.84 2.00
N THR A 203 32.54 -33.31 2.56
CA THR A 203 33.42 -33.87 3.49
C THR A 203 34.83 -34.12 3.08
N GLU A 204 35.25 -33.63 1.95
CA GLU A 204 36.55 -34.02 1.40
C GLU A 204 37.68 -33.53 2.29
N ASP A 205 37.61 -32.43 2.98
CA ASP A 205 38.69 -31.88 3.75
C ASP A 205 38.44 -31.77 5.28
N CYS A 206 37.24 -31.71 5.75
CA CYS A 206 36.90 -31.52 7.15
C CYS A 206 36.51 -32.79 7.90
N THR A 207 36.24 -33.89 7.21
CA THR A 207 35.78 -35.12 7.86
C THR A 207 36.86 -36.16 8.03
N GLN A 208 37.47 -36.16 9.15
CA GLN A 208 37.82 -37.44 9.74
C GLN A 208 36.59 -38.02 10.43
N ARG A 209 35.74 -38.66 9.65
CA ARG A 209 34.75 -39.66 9.98
C ARG A 209 34.31 -39.73 11.46
N LEU A 210 33.39 -38.94 11.86
CA LEU A 210 32.44 -39.31 12.90
C LEU A 210 31.29 -40.09 12.27
N ILE A 211 30.98 -41.25 12.82
CA ILE A 211 30.18 -42.34 12.25
C ILE A 211 28.67 -42.00 12.09
N VAL A 212 28.23 -40.84 12.53
CA VAL A 212 26.86 -40.38 12.42
C VAL A 212 26.88 -38.91 12.06
N GLN A 213 26.61 -38.61 10.82
CA GLN A 213 26.33 -37.23 10.38
C GLN A 213 24.97 -36.85 10.97
N GLN A 214 24.98 -36.09 12.03
CA GLN A 214 23.80 -35.46 12.61
C GLN A 214 24.00 -33.97 12.42
N CYS A 215 23.06 -33.30 11.83
CA CYS A 215 23.04 -31.85 11.68
C CYS A 215 22.14 -31.24 12.74
N HIS A 216 22.68 -30.38 13.58
CA HIS A 216 21.89 -29.58 14.52
C HIS A 216 21.55 -28.24 13.86
N LEU A 217 20.27 -27.91 13.84
CA LEU A 217 19.79 -26.66 13.30
C LEU A 217 18.82 -26.02 14.30
N ARG A 218 19.03 -24.75 14.58
CA ARG A 218 18.10 -23.92 15.28
C ARG A 218 17.61 -22.82 14.34
N VAL A 219 16.29 -22.66 14.25
CA VAL A 219 15.61 -21.63 13.46
C VAL A 219 14.80 -20.75 14.38
N THR A 220 15.08 -19.46 14.34
CA THR A 220 14.43 -18.46 15.20
C THR A 220 13.85 -17.35 14.33
N ILE A 221 12.59 -16.96 14.58
CA ILE A 221 12.03 -15.72 14.05
C ILE A 221 12.36 -14.62 15.03
N GLN A 222 13.01 -13.58 14.56
CA GLN A 222 13.34 -12.38 15.34
C GLN A 222 12.53 -11.19 14.85
N GLU A 223 11.91 -10.50 15.80
CA GLU A 223 11.19 -9.24 15.58
C GLU A 223 12.05 -8.07 16.06
N TYR A 224 12.20 -7.05 15.22
CA TYR A 224 12.99 -5.88 15.49
C TYR A 224 12.14 -4.61 15.49
N SER A 225 12.36 -3.76 16.47
CA SER A 225 11.81 -2.42 16.53
C SER A 225 12.89 -1.41 16.90
N GLY A 226 13.03 -0.33 16.13
CA GLY A 226 14.06 0.67 16.36
C GLY A 226 15.50 0.13 16.32
N GLY A 227 15.75 -0.96 15.57
CA GLY A 227 17.06 -1.60 15.46
C GLY A 227 17.44 -2.55 16.60
N SER A 228 16.53 -2.83 17.53
CA SER A 228 16.73 -3.77 18.63
C SER A 228 15.73 -4.93 18.52
N VAL A 229 16.19 -6.14 18.90
CA VAL A 229 15.32 -7.31 19.00
C VAL A 229 14.32 -7.08 20.14
N VAL A 230 13.02 -7.17 19.84
CA VAL A 230 11.92 -7.01 20.81
C VAL A 230 11.22 -8.33 21.12
N SER A 231 11.31 -9.29 20.21
CA SER A 231 10.75 -10.64 20.39
C SER A 231 11.58 -11.66 19.62
N GLU A 232 11.64 -12.87 20.15
CA GLU A 232 12.26 -14.04 19.52
C GLU A 232 11.38 -15.27 19.72
N GLU A 233 11.14 -16.01 18.66
CA GLU A 233 10.44 -17.28 18.67
C GLU A 233 11.30 -18.37 18.03
N VAL A 234 11.68 -19.38 18.84
CA VAL A 234 12.37 -20.57 18.32
C VAL A 234 11.34 -21.50 17.71
N ILE A 235 11.33 -21.63 16.40
CA ILE A 235 10.39 -22.47 15.65
C ILE A 235 10.91 -23.88 15.40
N PHE A 236 12.23 -24.06 15.47
CA PHE A 236 12.90 -25.35 15.33
C PHE A 236 14.22 -25.35 16.12
N ASP A 237 14.53 -26.44 16.83
CA ASP A 237 15.80 -26.63 17.57
C ASP A 237 16.04 -28.13 17.76
N GLU A 238 16.49 -28.82 16.70
CA GLU A 238 16.65 -30.26 16.72
C GLU A 238 17.84 -30.70 15.86
N THR A 239 18.29 -31.92 16.14
CA THR A 239 19.27 -32.62 15.33
C THR A 239 18.59 -33.58 14.37
N PHE A 240 18.95 -33.54 13.11
CA PHE A 240 18.41 -34.40 12.08
C PHE A 240 19.54 -35.14 11.31
N SER A 241 19.19 -36.24 10.66
CA SER A 241 20.11 -37.10 9.94
C SER A 241 19.83 -37.22 8.43
N THR A 242 18.85 -36.50 7.95
CA THR A 242 18.53 -36.41 6.52
C THR A 242 19.40 -35.36 5.84
N ASN A 243 19.61 -35.48 4.54
CA ASN A 243 20.43 -34.50 3.78
C ASN A 243 19.73 -33.13 3.72
N THR A 244 18.45 -33.06 3.97
CA THR A 244 17.65 -31.84 3.86
C THR A 244 16.65 -31.79 5.00
N LYS A 245 16.45 -30.58 5.55
CA LYS A 245 15.42 -30.27 6.52
C LYS A 245 14.67 -29.00 6.12
N THR A 246 13.35 -29.09 6.01
CA THR A 246 12.48 -27.94 5.79
C THR A 246 11.73 -27.59 7.06
N VAL A 247 11.71 -26.31 7.42
CA VAL A 247 11.03 -25.74 8.58
C VAL A 247 10.10 -24.66 8.08
N ALA A 248 8.79 -24.91 8.16
CA ALA A 248 7.77 -23.94 7.78
C ALA A 248 7.50 -22.97 8.94
N PHE A 249 7.12 -21.74 8.59
CA PHE A 249 6.71 -20.71 9.53
C PHE A 249 5.48 -19.94 9.04
N SER A 250 4.74 -19.39 10.00
CA SER A 250 3.59 -18.53 9.73
C SER A 250 3.36 -17.60 10.91
N PHE A 251 3.23 -16.30 10.64
CA PHE A 251 2.95 -15.32 11.67
C PHE A 251 2.20 -14.11 11.12
N VAL A 252 1.54 -13.37 12.02
CA VAL A 252 0.92 -12.07 11.72
C VAL A 252 1.91 -10.99 12.14
N PRO A 253 2.45 -10.20 11.19
CA PRO A 253 3.41 -9.17 11.54
C PRO A 253 2.75 -8.01 12.30
N MET A 254 3.49 -7.42 13.20
CA MET A 254 3.13 -6.17 13.86
C MET A 254 3.56 -5.01 12.97
N ASN A 255 2.69 -4.02 12.79
CA ASN A 255 3.02 -2.81 12.02
C ASN A 255 4.25 -2.14 12.63
N ASP A 256 5.11 -1.60 11.76
CA ASP A 256 6.35 -0.89 12.08
C ASP A 256 7.52 -1.76 12.64
N ASN A 257 7.38 -3.08 12.68
CA ASN A 257 8.47 -3.97 13.07
C ASN A 257 9.05 -4.72 11.86
N ASN A 258 10.37 -4.95 11.90
CA ASN A 258 11.07 -5.75 10.90
C ASN A 258 11.24 -7.18 11.40
N TYR A 259 11.32 -8.13 10.47
CA TYR A 259 11.42 -9.55 10.81
C TYR A 259 12.61 -10.18 10.11
N LYS A 260 13.29 -11.06 10.83
CA LYS A 260 14.40 -11.86 10.32
C LYS A 260 14.26 -13.31 10.71
N ILE A 261 14.72 -14.19 9.83
CA ILE A 261 14.98 -15.58 10.17
C ILE A 261 16.46 -15.70 10.55
N LEU A 262 16.69 -16.21 11.75
CA LEU A 262 18.01 -16.54 12.24
C LEU A 262 18.20 -18.05 12.16
N LEU A 263 19.21 -18.49 11.45
CA LEU A 263 19.61 -19.88 11.31
C LEU A 263 20.94 -20.06 12.04
N GLU A 264 20.98 -21.01 12.99
CA GLU A 264 22.16 -21.28 13.80
C GLU A 264 22.50 -22.75 13.78
N THR A 265 23.79 -23.07 13.73
CA THR A 265 24.31 -24.41 13.95
C THR A 265 25.54 -24.36 14.83
N ASP A 266 25.67 -25.33 15.73
CA ASP A 266 26.87 -25.56 16.54
C ASP A 266 27.70 -26.74 16.04
N GLN A 267 27.32 -27.31 14.91
CA GLN A 267 28.02 -28.44 14.32
C GLN A 267 29.40 -28.03 13.79
N ILE A 268 30.38 -28.83 14.15
CA ILE A 268 31.73 -28.74 13.63
C ILE A 268 31.75 -29.47 12.29
N ARG A 269 32.30 -28.83 11.24
CA ARG A 269 32.58 -29.46 9.96
C ARG A 269 31.36 -29.82 9.11
N ASP A 270 30.32 -29.02 9.19
CA ASP A 270 29.19 -29.21 8.35
C ASP A 270 28.96 -28.00 7.42
N TRP A 271 28.52 -28.26 6.20
CA TRP A 271 28.22 -27.26 5.22
C TRP A 271 26.69 -27.13 5.09
N HIS A 272 26.15 -26.01 5.45
CA HIS A 272 24.76 -25.75 5.35
C HIS A 272 24.47 -24.71 4.28
N LYS A 273 23.57 -25.03 3.36
CA LYS A 273 23.05 -24.12 2.34
C LYS A 273 21.59 -23.84 2.63
N PRO A 274 21.29 -22.74 3.32
CA PRO A 274 19.92 -22.36 3.59
C PRO A 274 19.29 -21.71 2.36
N ASN A 275 18.04 -22.09 2.12
CA ASN A 275 17.15 -21.51 1.14
C ASN A 275 15.88 -21.12 1.88
N THR A 276 15.52 -19.85 1.86
CA THR A 276 14.34 -19.33 2.55
C THR A 276 13.43 -18.64 1.56
N GLU A 277 12.16 -19.05 1.57
CA GLU A 277 11.11 -18.43 0.79
C GLU A 277 9.98 -17.98 1.70
N TRP A 278 9.33 -16.88 1.35
CA TRP A 278 8.20 -16.37 2.10
C TRP A 278 7.25 -15.58 1.21
N PHE A 279 5.99 -15.59 1.62
CA PHE A 279 4.92 -14.82 1.01
C PHE A 279 4.26 -13.93 2.06
N ALA A 280 4.23 -12.61 1.80
CA ALA A 280 3.55 -11.64 2.64
C ALA A 280 2.25 -11.18 1.96
N GLU A 281 1.13 -11.41 2.66
CA GLU A 281 -0.20 -10.98 2.22
C GLU A 281 -0.56 -9.60 2.75
N TYR A 282 -1.20 -8.79 1.90
CA TYR A 282 -1.68 -7.44 2.22
C TYR A 282 -3.21 -7.34 2.08
N ARG A 283 -3.94 -8.42 2.33
CA ARG A 283 -5.41 -8.46 2.29
C ARG A 283 -6.04 -7.87 3.56
N GLN A 284 -7.32 -7.46 3.42
CA GLN A 284 -8.18 -7.15 4.56
C GLN A 284 -8.61 -8.44 5.25
#